data_93a61f7e3719fe4318feda72c7085bff
#
_entry.id   93a61f7e3719fe4318feda72c7085bff
#
_cell.length_a   1.000
_cell.length_b   1.000
_cell.length_c   1.000
_cell.angle_alpha   90.00
_cell.angle_beta   90.00
_cell.angle_gamma   90.00
#
_symmetry.space_group_name_H-M   'P 1'
#
loop_
_entity.id
_entity.type
_entity.pdbx_description
1 polymer ?
#
loop_
_entity_poly.entity_id
_entity_poly.type
_entity_poly.pdbx_seq_one_letter_code
_entity_poly.pdbx_strand_id
1 'polypeptide(L)'
;MKTILQILPSLHKINGGVERGTLDIARELAERKYNSVIISSGGEMADRYKYKGVSHHKIEINKKGLVNFFASRGKFKKLLDQIKPDLVHVRSRWPSFCFTSEIKKRKIPYVTTYHGTYSGNQNLLKKSYNKVMTNGDKIISISKFIDDHIRHFFPEVKNKLV
;
A
#
# COMPACT_ATOMS: atom_id res chain seq x y z
N MET A 1 -5.06 3.05 21.42
CA MET A 1 -5.74 2.56 20.18
C MET A 1 -4.67 2.42 19.10
N LYS A 2 -4.54 1.25 18.47
CA LYS A 2 -3.53 1.04 17.42
C LYS A 2 -3.93 1.71 16.11
N THR A 3 -2.95 2.27 15.40
CA THR A 3 -3.14 2.98 14.13
C THR A 3 -2.67 2.11 12.96
N ILE A 4 -3.57 1.86 12.02
CA ILE A 4 -3.29 1.11 10.77
C ILE A 4 -3.35 2.08 9.60
N LEU A 5 -2.26 2.18 8.86
CA LEU A 5 -2.12 3.06 7.70
C LEU A 5 -2.15 2.25 6.40
N GLN A 6 -3.14 2.49 5.56
CA GLN A 6 -3.23 1.92 4.21
C GLN A 6 -2.76 2.93 3.15
N ILE A 7 -2.00 2.47 2.15
CA ILE A 7 -1.46 3.34 1.09
C ILE A 7 -1.77 2.74 -0.28
N LEU A 8 -2.41 3.56 -1.14
CA LEU A 8 -2.71 3.22 -2.53
C LEU A 8 -2.55 4.46 -3.42
N PRO A 9 -2.44 4.31 -4.76
CA PRO A 9 -2.20 5.46 -5.65
C PRO A 9 -3.33 6.49 -5.64
N SER A 10 -4.59 6.03 -5.75
CA SER A 10 -5.76 6.90 -5.85
C SER A 10 -7.03 6.17 -5.42
N LEU A 11 -8.10 6.93 -5.24
CA LEU A 11 -9.46 6.47 -4.95
C LEU A 11 -10.44 6.96 -6.03
N HIS A 12 -10.04 6.92 -7.31
CA HIS A 12 -10.85 7.43 -8.42
C HIS A 12 -11.89 6.41 -8.94
N LYS A 13 -11.59 5.11 -8.90
CA LYS A 13 -12.43 4.10 -9.56
C LYS A 13 -13.41 3.47 -8.58
N ILE A 14 -14.70 3.72 -8.79
CA ILE A 14 -15.78 3.09 -8.02
C ILE A 14 -15.78 1.56 -8.15
N ASN A 15 -15.37 1.03 -9.31
CA ASN A 15 -15.36 -0.40 -9.61
C ASN A 15 -13.96 -1.04 -9.47
N GLY A 16 -12.98 -0.33 -8.92
CA GLY A 16 -11.65 -0.86 -8.70
C GLY A 16 -11.60 -1.75 -7.45
N GLY A 17 -11.23 -3.03 -7.61
CA GLY A 17 -11.14 -3.97 -6.49
C GLY A 17 -10.15 -3.53 -5.40
N VAL A 18 -9.07 -2.83 -5.78
CA VAL A 18 -8.07 -2.31 -4.83
C VAL A 18 -8.65 -1.16 -4.01
N GLU A 19 -9.30 -0.21 -4.67
CA GLU A 19 -9.91 0.97 -4.07
C GLU A 19 -11.03 0.57 -3.11
N ARG A 20 -11.98 -0.24 -3.61
CA ARG A 20 -13.10 -0.74 -2.81
C ARG A 20 -12.61 -1.57 -1.63
N GLY A 21 -11.74 -2.54 -1.84
CA GLY A 21 -11.19 -3.36 -0.76
C GLY A 21 -10.37 -2.55 0.26
N THR A 22 -9.78 -1.41 -0.13
CA THR A 22 -9.13 -0.50 0.82
C THR A 22 -10.16 0.16 1.74
N LEU A 23 -11.27 0.64 1.18
CA LEU A 23 -12.35 1.28 1.95
C LEU A 23 -13.07 0.29 2.85
N ASP A 24 -13.35 -0.93 2.36
CA ASP A 24 -14.00 -1.99 3.15
C ASP A 24 -13.13 -2.39 4.36
N ILE A 25 -11.82 -2.59 4.13
CA ILE A 25 -10.87 -2.86 5.22
C ILE A 25 -10.77 -1.67 6.18
N ALA A 26 -10.75 -0.44 5.65
CA ALA A 26 -10.67 0.75 6.50
C ALA A 26 -11.88 0.88 7.43
N ARG A 27 -13.08 0.59 6.91
CA ARG A 27 -14.31 0.57 7.70
C ARG A 27 -14.25 -0.52 8.77
N GLU A 28 -13.91 -1.75 8.40
CA GLU A 28 -13.81 -2.89 9.32
C GLU A 28 -12.80 -2.61 10.44
N LEU A 29 -11.66 -2.01 10.13
CA LEU A 29 -10.68 -1.59 11.13
C LEU A 29 -11.26 -0.56 12.10
N ALA A 30 -12.01 0.43 11.61
CA ALA A 30 -12.64 1.43 12.45
C ALA A 30 -13.74 0.82 13.36
N GLU A 31 -14.55 -0.10 12.84
CA GLU A 31 -15.54 -0.86 13.62
C GLU A 31 -14.89 -1.67 14.75
N ARG A 32 -13.70 -2.22 14.48
CA ARG A 32 -12.86 -2.93 15.48
C ARG A 32 -12.05 -1.99 16.38
N LYS A 33 -12.36 -0.70 16.40
CA LYS A 33 -11.73 0.32 17.26
C LYS A 33 -10.22 0.52 16.99
N TYR A 34 -9.76 0.29 15.75
CA TYR A 34 -8.47 0.78 15.29
C TYR A 34 -8.62 2.21 14.76
N ASN A 35 -7.57 3.01 14.88
CA ASN A 35 -7.45 4.26 14.12
C ASN A 35 -7.08 3.91 12.67
N SER A 36 -8.03 4.03 11.75
CA SER A 36 -7.85 3.65 10.35
C SER A 36 -7.50 4.87 9.51
N VAL A 37 -6.32 4.85 8.90
CA VAL A 37 -5.80 5.96 8.10
C VAL A 37 -5.54 5.50 6.68
N ILE A 38 -5.96 6.31 5.70
CA ILE A 38 -5.71 6.07 4.27
C ILE A 38 -4.86 7.20 3.71
N ILE A 39 -3.84 6.86 2.93
CA ILE A 39 -3.08 7.80 2.10
C ILE A 39 -3.30 7.44 0.64
N SER A 40 -3.70 8.43 -0.16
CA SER A 40 -3.81 8.34 -1.62
C SER A 40 -3.74 9.74 -2.24
N SER A 41 -3.75 9.80 -3.58
CA SER A 41 -3.88 11.09 -4.29
C SER A 41 -5.32 11.66 -4.25
N GLY A 42 -6.22 11.03 -3.49
CA GLY A 42 -7.63 11.38 -3.48
C GLY A 42 -8.39 10.76 -4.64
N GLY A 43 -9.56 11.28 -4.91
CA GLY A 43 -10.48 10.85 -5.95
C GLY A 43 -11.91 10.78 -5.43
N GLU A 44 -12.86 10.53 -6.33
CA GLU A 44 -14.30 10.57 -6.05
C GLU A 44 -14.71 9.70 -4.86
N MET A 45 -14.10 8.53 -4.70
CA MET A 45 -14.40 7.66 -3.56
C MET A 45 -13.87 8.22 -2.23
N ALA A 46 -12.76 8.95 -2.22
CA ALA A 46 -12.26 9.59 -1.01
C ALA A 46 -13.21 10.66 -0.47
N ASP A 47 -13.88 11.38 -1.38
CA ASP A 47 -14.81 12.44 -1.04
C ASP A 47 -16.19 11.90 -0.63
N ARG A 48 -16.63 10.81 -1.25
CA ARG A 48 -17.93 10.15 -0.98
C ARG A 48 -17.94 9.25 0.23
N TYR A 49 -16.83 8.51 0.50
CA TYR A 49 -16.75 7.55 1.60
C TYR A 49 -16.17 8.20 2.86
N LYS A 50 -17.01 8.94 3.57
CA LYS A 50 -16.69 9.45 4.92
C LYS A 50 -17.24 8.47 5.95
N TYR A 51 -16.36 7.76 6.63
CA TYR A 51 -16.74 6.82 7.68
C TYR A 51 -16.13 7.25 9.03
N LYS A 52 -16.93 7.18 10.11
CA LYS A 52 -16.45 7.52 11.46
C LYS A 52 -15.30 6.60 11.85
N GLY A 53 -14.18 7.16 12.29
CA GLY A 53 -12.98 6.39 12.65
C GLY A 53 -12.04 6.11 11.48
N VAL A 54 -12.37 6.56 10.25
CA VAL A 54 -11.48 6.51 9.08
C VAL A 54 -11.06 7.94 8.72
N SER A 55 -9.76 8.16 8.59
CA SER A 55 -9.20 9.43 8.09
C SER A 55 -8.48 9.22 6.76
N HIS A 56 -8.52 10.24 5.89
CA HIS A 56 -7.84 10.24 4.61
C HIS A 56 -6.89 11.43 4.50
N HIS A 57 -5.64 11.16 4.13
CA HIS A 57 -4.63 12.18 3.86
C HIS A 57 -4.22 12.16 2.39
N LYS A 58 -4.30 13.31 1.74
CA LYS A 58 -3.97 13.45 0.32
C LYS A 58 -2.49 13.67 0.11
N ILE A 59 -1.83 12.74 -0.62
CA ILE A 59 -0.48 12.90 -1.16
C ILE A 59 -0.54 12.54 -2.64
N GLU A 60 0.04 13.36 -3.52
CA GLU A 60 0.05 13.17 -4.98
C GLU A 60 0.94 11.99 -5.41
N ILE A 61 0.49 10.77 -5.10
CA ILE A 61 1.26 9.52 -5.33
C ILE A 61 1.04 8.97 -6.75
N ASN A 62 -0.09 9.29 -7.38
CA ASN A 62 -0.45 8.79 -8.71
C ASN A 62 0.42 9.37 -9.84
N LYS A 63 1.01 10.54 -9.64
CA LYS A 63 1.90 11.20 -10.59
C LYS A 63 3.32 10.66 -10.46
N LYS A 64 3.86 10.12 -11.56
CA LYS A 64 5.24 9.68 -11.65
C LYS A 64 6.14 10.87 -12.02
N GLY A 65 7.43 10.76 -11.74
CA GLY A 65 8.43 11.80 -12.02
C GLY A 65 9.26 12.14 -10.79
N LEU A 66 10.51 12.59 -11.01
CA LEU A 66 11.47 12.82 -9.93
C LEU A 66 11.00 13.90 -8.94
N VAL A 67 10.50 15.03 -9.44
CA VAL A 67 10.02 16.13 -8.59
C VAL A 67 8.90 15.64 -7.68
N ASN A 68 7.89 14.95 -8.25
CA ASN A 68 6.77 14.43 -7.47
C ASN A 68 7.19 13.31 -6.52
N PHE A 69 8.17 12.50 -6.91
CA PHE A 69 8.74 11.47 -6.03
C PHE A 69 9.33 12.08 -4.74
N PHE A 70 10.18 13.10 -4.86
CA PHE A 70 10.78 13.74 -3.69
C PHE A 70 9.76 14.53 -2.87
N ALA A 71 8.85 15.26 -3.53
CA ALA A 71 7.79 16.02 -2.85
C ALA A 71 6.83 15.09 -2.06
N SER A 72 6.37 14.01 -2.68
CA SER A 72 5.48 13.01 -2.03
C SER A 72 6.19 12.33 -0.87
N ARG A 73 7.45 11.99 -1.04
CA ARG A 73 8.26 11.35 0.00
C ARG A 73 8.49 12.27 1.20
N GLY A 74 8.74 13.57 0.96
CA GLY A 74 8.88 14.58 2.01
C GLY A 74 7.58 14.73 2.83
N LYS A 75 6.43 14.82 2.13
CA LYS A 75 5.10 14.85 2.78
C LYS A 75 4.82 13.57 3.57
N PHE A 76 5.12 12.41 2.98
CA PHE A 76 4.93 11.12 3.63
C PHE A 76 5.75 10.98 4.91
N LYS A 77 7.02 11.41 4.87
CA LYS A 77 7.91 11.42 6.05
C LYS A 77 7.30 12.22 7.20
N LYS A 78 6.86 13.46 6.93
CA LYS A 78 6.22 14.32 7.95
C LYS A 78 4.96 13.66 8.51
N LEU A 79 4.14 13.06 7.64
CA LEU A 79 2.91 12.42 8.03
C LEU A 79 3.14 11.16 8.89
N LEU A 80 4.17 10.35 8.58
CA LEU A 80 4.56 9.22 9.43
C LEU A 80 4.96 9.66 10.84
N ASP A 81 5.70 10.78 10.95
CA ASP A 81 6.14 11.32 12.23
C ASP A 81 4.96 11.85 13.08
N GLN A 82 3.89 12.33 12.41
CA GLN A 82 2.65 12.78 13.05
C GLN A 82 1.73 11.62 13.45
N ILE A 83 1.48 10.68 12.54
CA ILE A 83 0.51 9.58 12.73
C ILE A 83 1.09 8.48 13.61
N LYS A 84 2.41 8.20 13.50
CA LYS A 84 3.11 7.10 14.19
C LYS A 84 2.35 5.77 14.09
N PRO A 85 2.12 5.25 12.84
CA PRO A 85 1.32 4.06 12.67
C PRO A 85 2.00 2.83 13.27
N ASP A 86 1.19 1.92 13.85
CA ASP A 86 1.64 0.62 14.36
C ASP A 86 1.82 -0.40 13.24
N LEU A 87 1.14 -0.21 12.10
CA LEU A 87 1.26 -1.03 10.90
C LEU A 87 1.03 -0.19 9.66
N VAL A 88 1.84 -0.43 8.63
CA VAL A 88 1.62 0.14 7.29
C VAL A 88 1.26 -0.98 6.31
N HIS A 89 0.19 -0.78 5.55
CA HIS A 89 -0.26 -1.68 4.50
C HIS A 89 -0.18 -0.98 3.14
N VAL A 90 0.75 -1.41 2.29
CA VAL A 90 0.92 -0.85 0.95
C VAL A 90 0.28 -1.77 -0.09
N ARG A 91 -0.58 -1.19 -0.91
CA ARG A 91 -1.47 -1.93 -1.81
C ARG A 91 -1.11 -1.75 -3.30
N SER A 92 0.04 -1.15 -3.61
CA SER A 92 0.45 -0.95 -5.01
C SER A 92 1.95 -0.72 -5.14
N ARG A 93 2.51 -1.07 -6.33
CA ARG A 93 3.94 -1.02 -6.63
C ARG A 93 4.55 0.38 -6.50
N TRP A 94 3.89 1.39 -7.06
CA TRP A 94 4.47 2.74 -7.05
C TRP A 94 4.56 3.35 -5.64
N PRO A 95 3.52 3.30 -4.80
CA PRO A 95 3.66 3.66 -3.38
C PRO A 95 4.70 2.83 -2.64
N SER A 96 4.80 1.52 -2.92
CA SER A 96 5.83 0.67 -2.31
C SER A 96 7.23 1.15 -2.70
N PHE A 97 7.47 1.42 -3.98
CA PHE A 97 8.74 1.98 -4.46
C PHE A 97 9.08 3.31 -3.78
N CYS A 98 8.10 4.21 -3.66
CA CYS A 98 8.32 5.55 -3.09
C CYS A 98 8.59 5.52 -1.58
N PHE A 99 7.94 4.63 -0.83
CA PHE A 99 7.79 4.82 0.63
C PHE A 99 8.41 3.72 1.48
N THR A 100 8.69 2.52 0.94
CA THR A 100 9.24 1.40 1.72
C THR A 100 10.48 1.79 2.53
N SER A 101 11.39 2.58 1.97
CA SER A 101 12.60 2.97 2.69
C SER A 101 12.33 3.83 3.93
N GLU A 102 11.31 4.70 3.88
CA GLU A 102 10.94 5.52 5.03
C GLU A 102 10.21 4.71 6.11
N ILE A 103 9.42 3.72 5.71
CA ILE A 103 8.74 2.78 6.61
C ILE A 103 9.78 1.93 7.36
N LYS A 104 10.71 1.32 6.61
CA LYS A 104 11.76 0.45 7.15
C LYS A 104 12.73 1.19 8.07
N LYS A 105 13.14 2.44 7.72
CA LYS A 105 13.98 3.27 8.58
C LYS A 105 13.39 3.49 9.97
N ARG A 106 12.05 3.55 10.07
CA ARG A 106 11.32 3.71 11.33
C ARG A 106 10.98 2.41 12.02
N LYS A 107 11.40 1.26 11.44
CA LYS A 107 11.08 -0.09 11.93
C LYS A 107 9.57 -0.32 12.14
N ILE A 108 8.73 0.33 11.31
CA ILE A 108 7.28 0.14 11.36
C ILE A 108 6.94 -1.19 10.68
N PRO A 109 6.17 -2.08 11.32
CA PRO A 109 5.65 -3.29 10.69
C PRO A 109 4.94 -2.98 9.38
N TYR A 110 5.23 -3.77 8.33
CA TYR A 110 4.84 -3.41 6.98
C TYR A 110 4.33 -4.62 6.20
N VAL A 111 3.14 -4.52 5.64
CA VAL A 111 2.55 -5.56 4.79
C VAL A 111 2.27 -5.03 3.39
N THR A 112 2.29 -5.94 2.42
CA THR A 112 1.91 -5.64 1.03
C THR A 112 0.82 -6.58 0.56
N THR A 113 -0.03 -6.14 -0.37
CA THR A 113 -0.96 -7.02 -1.07
C THR A 113 -0.66 -7.07 -2.55
N TYR A 114 -0.50 -8.28 -3.05
CA TYR A 114 -0.36 -8.59 -4.48
C TYR A 114 -1.75 -8.77 -5.10
N HIS A 115 -2.20 -7.77 -5.88
CA HIS A 115 -3.54 -7.73 -6.46
C HIS A 115 -3.65 -8.33 -7.87
N GLY A 116 -2.56 -8.82 -8.44
CA GLY A 116 -2.56 -9.39 -9.79
C GLY A 116 -1.17 -9.84 -10.22
N THR A 117 -1.10 -10.55 -11.33
CA THR A 117 0.19 -10.89 -11.95
C THR A 117 0.81 -9.64 -12.56
N TYR A 118 2.00 -9.31 -12.15
CA TYR A 118 2.73 -8.21 -12.77
C TYR A 118 3.53 -8.74 -13.95
N SER A 119 3.20 -8.27 -15.15
CA SER A 119 3.89 -8.65 -16.39
C SER A 119 5.37 -8.25 -16.38
N GLY A 120 6.16 -8.95 -17.18
CA GLY A 120 7.55 -8.60 -17.47
C GLY A 120 8.57 -9.09 -16.44
N ASN A 121 8.24 -10.11 -15.64
CA ASN A 121 9.18 -10.72 -14.71
C ASN A 121 10.37 -11.43 -15.38
N GLN A 122 10.31 -11.71 -16.70
CA GLN A 122 11.46 -12.15 -17.50
C GLN A 122 12.46 -11.03 -17.80
N ASN A 123 12.04 -9.77 -17.72
CA ASN A 123 12.92 -8.61 -17.87
C ASN A 123 13.46 -8.19 -16.50
N LEU A 124 14.77 -8.14 -16.34
CA LEU A 124 15.45 -7.87 -15.07
C LEU A 124 15.03 -6.54 -14.43
N LEU A 125 14.89 -5.48 -15.22
CA LEU A 125 14.47 -4.16 -14.71
C LEU A 125 13.02 -4.18 -14.23
N LYS A 126 12.12 -4.81 -15.01
CA LYS A 126 10.70 -4.95 -14.61
C LYS A 126 10.56 -5.88 -13.42
N LYS A 127 11.32 -6.97 -13.35
CA LYS A 127 11.35 -7.88 -12.20
C LYS A 127 11.81 -7.15 -10.95
N SER A 128 12.89 -6.35 -11.04
CA SER A 128 13.36 -5.51 -9.92
C SER A 128 12.29 -4.53 -9.45
N TYR A 129 11.57 -3.87 -10.37
CA TYR A 129 10.45 -3.00 -10.00
C TYR A 129 9.28 -3.77 -9.38
N ASN A 130 8.93 -4.96 -9.90
CA ASN A 130 7.87 -5.79 -9.34
C ASN A 130 8.23 -6.31 -7.93
N LYS A 131 9.52 -6.56 -7.69
CA LYS A 131 10.06 -7.01 -6.40
C LYS A 131 9.76 -6.05 -5.25
N VAL A 132 9.44 -4.77 -5.49
CA VAL A 132 9.07 -3.84 -4.40
C VAL A 132 7.86 -4.31 -3.59
N MET A 133 6.97 -5.11 -4.20
CA MET A 133 5.81 -5.69 -3.52
C MET A 133 6.15 -6.89 -2.62
N THR A 134 7.37 -7.43 -2.73
CA THR A 134 7.85 -8.52 -1.85
C THR A 134 8.65 -8.01 -0.65
N ASN A 135 8.76 -6.69 -0.50
CA ASN A 135 9.52 -6.06 0.58
C ASN A 135 8.79 -6.06 1.93
N GLY A 136 7.49 -6.35 1.97
CA GLY A 136 6.72 -6.44 3.21
C GLY A 136 7.28 -7.49 4.17
N ASP A 137 7.03 -7.34 5.46
CA ASP A 137 7.29 -8.37 6.49
C ASP A 137 6.33 -9.55 6.28
N LYS A 138 5.11 -9.24 5.82
CA LYS A 138 4.14 -10.20 5.27
C LYS A 138 3.63 -9.73 3.92
N ILE A 139 3.27 -10.68 3.06
CA ILE A 139 2.80 -10.46 1.70
C ILE A 139 1.46 -11.18 1.56
N ILE A 140 0.40 -10.42 1.39
CA ILE A 140 -0.94 -10.96 1.18
C ILE A 140 -1.10 -11.29 -0.30
N SER A 141 -1.38 -12.55 -0.62
CA SER A 141 -1.81 -12.98 -1.95
C SER A 141 -3.33 -13.08 -1.99
N ILE A 142 -3.97 -12.46 -2.99
CA ILE A 142 -5.44 -12.42 -3.07
C ILE A 142 -6.07 -13.72 -3.58
N SER A 143 -5.27 -14.68 -4.01
CA SER A 143 -5.72 -15.99 -4.50
C SER A 143 -4.55 -16.96 -4.59
N LYS A 144 -4.87 -18.27 -4.65
CA LYS A 144 -3.87 -19.32 -4.89
C LYS A 144 -3.09 -19.08 -6.19
N PHE A 145 -3.73 -18.61 -7.25
CA PHE A 145 -3.08 -18.27 -8.51
C PHE A 145 -2.01 -17.18 -8.34
N ILE A 146 -2.29 -16.16 -7.55
CA ILE A 146 -1.32 -15.10 -7.25
C ILE A 146 -0.22 -15.61 -6.31
N ASP A 147 -0.56 -16.45 -5.35
CA ASP A 147 0.43 -17.09 -4.48
C ASP A 147 1.44 -17.92 -5.28
N ASP A 148 0.97 -18.78 -6.17
CA ASP A 148 1.79 -19.60 -7.07
C ASP A 148 2.68 -18.73 -7.98
N HIS A 149 2.13 -17.62 -8.51
CA HIS A 149 2.89 -16.66 -9.31
C HIS A 149 4.03 -16.02 -8.51
N ILE A 150 3.78 -15.61 -7.26
CA ILE A 150 4.81 -15.01 -6.40
C ILE A 150 5.89 -16.04 -6.09
N ARG A 151 5.51 -17.26 -5.72
CA ARG A 151 6.46 -18.36 -5.42
C ARG A 151 7.34 -18.70 -6.60
N HIS A 152 6.78 -18.66 -7.82
CA HIS A 152 7.54 -18.94 -9.05
C HIS A 152 8.59 -17.85 -9.34
N PHE A 153 8.23 -16.57 -9.26
CA PHE A 153 9.14 -15.48 -9.64
C PHE A 153 10.01 -14.96 -8.49
N PHE A 154 9.60 -15.16 -7.24
CA PHE A 154 10.26 -14.67 -6.02
C PHE A 154 10.29 -15.76 -4.94
N PRO A 155 10.95 -16.92 -5.19
CA PRO A 155 10.93 -18.05 -4.26
C PRO A 155 11.50 -17.73 -2.88
N GLU A 156 12.35 -16.70 -2.78
CA GLU A 156 12.97 -16.25 -1.54
C GLU A 156 11.99 -15.70 -0.50
N VAL A 157 10.75 -15.36 -0.92
CA VAL A 157 9.76 -14.76 -0.01
C VAL A 157 8.64 -15.71 0.40
N LYS A 158 8.75 -17.01 0.09
CA LYS A 158 7.70 -18.01 0.38
C LYS A 158 7.23 -18.02 1.84
N ASN A 159 8.13 -17.75 2.80
CA ASN A 159 7.84 -17.73 4.23
C ASN A 159 7.11 -16.44 4.69
N LYS A 160 6.98 -15.44 3.82
CA LYS A 160 6.27 -14.20 4.09
C LYS A 160 4.84 -14.20 3.56
N LEU A 161 4.49 -15.14 2.67
CA LEU A 161 3.17 -15.25 2.05
C LEU A 161 2.11 -15.65 3.08
N VAL A 162 0.95 -14.98 2.99
CA VAL A 162 -0.25 -15.22 3.80
C VAL A 162 -1.48 -15.07 2.92
#